data_6dd1ba6ed9b65ee170e310103620d0ec
#
_entry.id   6dd1ba6ed9b65ee170e310103620d0ec
#
_cell.length_a   1.000
_cell.length_b   1.000
_cell.length_c   1.000
_cell.angle_alpha   90.00
_cell.angle_beta   90.00
_cell.angle_gamma   90.00
#
_symmetry.space_group_name_H-M   'P 1'
#
loop_
_entity.id
_entity.type
_entity.pdbx_description
1 polymer ?
#
loop_
_entity_poly.entity_id
_entity_poly.type
_entity_poly.pdbx_seq_one_letter_code
_entity_poly.pdbx_strand_id
1 'polypeptide(L)'
;TFLQSALQIISESWQSGDWEAAQPKIAQLVTTLACIYGVGILSSLFWNRAMAIVTQGSLEKLREKMFNRMQDLPIRYFDTHQRGDIMSHYTNDIDTLRQMISQSLPNLLMTTIVIVTVFFIMLYYSVWMCLVIVAGVVFMTFMTKLLGSNSARFFIAQQSELGVVEGHIEEVMNGQKVVKAFCHESAAEADFDERNEKLFEVSQKANMYANILMPILMNLGNLLYVLVALAGGIFLALGVPNLSISGMTLSIAVVVPFL
;
A
#
# COMPACT_ATOMS: atom_id res chain seq x y z
N THR A 1 4.69 -6.04 27.08
CA THR A 1 5.58 -6.18 25.90
C THR A 1 7.03 -6.30 26.37
N PHE A 2 7.94 -6.86 25.55
CA PHE A 2 9.36 -7.02 25.88
C PHE A 2 10.01 -5.72 26.35
N LEU A 3 9.64 -4.59 25.74
CA LEU A 3 10.15 -3.27 26.09
C LEU A 3 9.72 -2.85 27.50
N GLN A 4 8.47 -3.12 27.88
CA GLN A 4 7.97 -2.87 29.24
C GLN A 4 8.67 -3.75 30.26
N SER A 5 8.84 -5.04 29.96
CA SER A 5 9.56 -5.95 30.85
C SER A 5 11.03 -5.54 31.01
N ALA A 6 11.68 -5.11 29.94
CA ALA A 6 13.05 -4.59 29.99
C ALA A 6 13.14 -3.30 30.84
N LEU A 7 12.23 -2.34 30.61
CA LEU A 7 12.17 -1.10 31.40
C LEU A 7 11.87 -1.36 32.87
N GLN A 8 10.99 -2.31 33.18
CA GLN A 8 10.68 -2.67 34.54
C GLN A 8 11.90 -3.28 35.25
N ILE A 9 12.61 -4.23 34.61
CA ILE A 9 13.83 -4.81 35.17
C ILE A 9 14.90 -3.75 35.39
N ILE A 10 15.09 -2.82 34.46
CA ILE A 10 16.05 -1.74 34.59
C ILE A 10 15.67 -0.78 35.72
N SER A 11 14.37 -0.42 35.84
CA SER A 11 13.91 0.47 36.92
C SER A 11 14.02 -0.16 38.31
N GLU A 12 13.70 -1.43 38.43
CA GLU A 12 13.86 -2.20 39.68
C GLU A 12 15.34 -2.31 40.09
N SER A 13 16.23 -2.57 39.12
CA SER A 13 17.68 -2.68 39.37
C SER A 13 18.32 -1.33 39.69
N TRP A 14 17.79 -0.24 39.12
CA TRP A 14 18.22 1.13 39.44
C TRP A 14 17.86 1.51 40.89
N GLN A 15 16.68 1.11 41.35
CA GLN A 15 16.24 1.38 42.72
C GLN A 15 16.92 0.49 43.78
N SER A 16 17.21 -0.76 43.44
CA SER A 16 17.83 -1.72 44.36
C SER A 16 19.36 -1.67 44.38
N GLY A 17 20.00 -1.10 43.32
CA GLY A 17 21.45 -1.11 43.15
C GLY A 17 22.04 -2.46 42.76
N ASP A 18 21.20 -3.50 42.64
CA ASP A 18 21.62 -4.88 42.41
C ASP A 18 21.59 -5.28 40.94
N TRP A 19 22.66 -4.94 40.24
CA TRP A 19 22.81 -5.20 38.80
C TRP A 19 23.17 -6.66 38.48
N GLU A 20 23.74 -7.40 39.44
CA GLU A 20 24.10 -8.80 39.23
C GLU A 20 22.84 -9.67 39.09
N ALA A 21 21.78 -9.38 39.84
CA ALA A 21 20.49 -10.06 39.71
C ALA A 21 19.71 -9.71 38.45
N ALA A 22 19.96 -8.55 37.84
CA ALA A 22 19.32 -8.11 36.62
C ALA A 22 19.93 -8.76 35.35
N GLN A 23 21.24 -9.03 35.36
CA GLN A 23 21.95 -9.57 34.16
C GLN A 23 21.31 -10.85 33.62
N PRO A 24 20.98 -11.89 34.39
CA PRO A 24 20.39 -13.12 33.85
C PRO A 24 18.98 -12.88 33.28
N LYS A 25 18.18 -11.98 33.88
CA LYS A 25 16.84 -11.65 33.41
C LYS A 25 16.91 -10.90 32.08
N ILE A 26 17.82 -9.94 31.95
CA ILE A 26 18.05 -9.21 30.71
C ILE A 26 18.59 -10.14 29.62
N ALA A 27 19.55 -11.00 29.95
CA ALA A 27 20.09 -11.99 29.04
C ALA A 27 18.99 -12.95 28.52
N GLN A 28 18.10 -13.40 29.39
CA GLN A 28 16.96 -14.23 29.00
C GLN A 28 16.00 -13.50 28.05
N LEU A 29 15.70 -12.24 28.33
CA LEU A 29 14.85 -11.43 27.44
C LEU A 29 15.49 -11.24 26.07
N VAL A 30 16.79 -10.89 26.03
CA VAL A 30 17.54 -10.72 24.79
C VAL A 30 17.61 -12.04 24.01
N THR A 31 17.89 -13.15 24.67
CA THR A 31 17.94 -14.47 24.04
C THR A 31 16.57 -14.86 23.46
N THR A 32 15.49 -14.65 24.22
CA THR A 32 14.12 -14.92 23.74
C THR A 32 13.79 -14.05 22.52
N LEU A 33 14.14 -12.76 22.56
CA LEU A 33 13.95 -11.84 21.44
C LEU A 33 14.76 -12.29 20.22
N ALA A 34 16.03 -12.66 20.42
CA ALA A 34 16.89 -13.15 19.34
C ALA A 34 16.34 -14.44 18.70
N CYS A 35 15.80 -15.37 19.51
CA CYS A 35 15.14 -16.58 19.00
C CYS A 35 13.90 -16.24 18.17
N ILE A 36 13.05 -15.31 18.63
CA ILE A 36 11.85 -14.88 17.89
C ILE A 36 12.25 -14.25 16.55
N TYR A 37 13.25 -13.36 16.56
CA TYR A 37 13.77 -12.77 15.33
C TYR A 37 14.40 -13.81 14.39
N GLY A 38 15.15 -14.78 14.94
CA GLY A 38 15.72 -15.89 14.18
C GLY A 38 14.64 -16.70 13.45
N VAL A 39 13.57 -17.07 14.16
CA VAL A 39 12.40 -17.75 13.57
C VAL A 39 11.74 -16.87 12.50
N GLY A 40 11.60 -15.56 12.76
CA GLY A 40 11.04 -14.61 11.80
C GLY A 40 11.86 -14.54 10.50
N ILE A 41 13.19 -14.48 10.61
CA ILE A 41 14.09 -14.46 9.44
C ILE A 41 13.97 -15.75 8.64
N LEU A 42 14.02 -16.92 9.31
CA LEU A 42 13.86 -18.21 8.65
C LEU A 42 12.50 -18.36 7.96
N SER A 43 11.43 -17.91 8.62
CA SER A 43 10.08 -17.90 8.03
C SER A 43 10.00 -16.98 6.80
N SER A 44 10.64 -15.81 6.85
CA SER A 44 10.71 -14.89 5.71
C SER A 44 11.49 -15.47 4.53
N LEU A 45 12.61 -16.12 4.78
CA LEU A 45 13.39 -16.80 3.75
C LEU A 45 12.59 -17.94 3.11
N PHE A 46 11.93 -18.76 3.92
CA PHE A 46 11.06 -19.83 3.44
C PHE A 46 9.90 -19.28 2.58
N TRP A 47 9.23 -18.24 3.07
CA TRP A 47 8.17 -17.56 2.35
C TRP A 47 8.62 -17.05 0.98
N ASN A 48 9.72 -16.28 0.94
CA ASN A 48 10.25 -15.75 -0.32
C ASN A 48 10.61 -16.86 -1.30
N ARG A 49 11.23 -17.95 -0.82
CA ARG A 49 11.57 -19.11 -1.65
C ARG A 49 10.33 -19.81 -2.18
N ALA A 50 9.34 -20.08 -1.33
CA ALA A 50 8.09 -20.71 -1.72
C ALA A 50 7.34 -19.86 -2.75
N MET A 51 7.25 -18.54 -2.54
CA MET A 51 6.60 -17.63 -3.49
C MET A 51 7.32 -17.57 -4.84
N ALA A 52 8.65 -17.62 -4.85
CA ALA A 52 9.41 -17.68 -6.10
C ALA A 52 9.08 -18.94 -6.89
N ILE A 53 9.03 -20.11 -6.23
CA ILE A 53 8.71 -21.41 -6.87
C ILE A 53 7.26 -21.39 -7.39
N VAL A 54 6.30 -20.96 -6.58
CA VAL A 54 4.88 -20.90 -6.95
C VAL A 54 4.67 -19.95 -8.13
N THR A 55 5.27 -18.76 -8.08
CA THR A 55 5.16 -17.77 -9.15
C THR A 55 5.72 -18.29 -10.46
N GLN A 56 6.97 -18.77 -10.45
CA GLN A 56 7.62 -19.24 -11.68
C GLN A 56 6.93 -20.48 -12.25
N GLY A 57 6.54 -21.43 -11.41
CA GLY A 57 5.81 -22.63 -11.87
C GLY A 57 4.40 -22.31 -12.41
N SER A 58 3.73 -21.30 -11.87
CA SER A 58 2.44 -20.83 -12.40
C SER A 58 2.62 -20.16 -13.76
N LEU A 59 3.65 -19.33 -13.92
CA LEU A 59 3.94 -18.63 -15.18
C LEU A 59 4.43 -19.59 -16.27
N GLU A 60 5.21 -20.60 -15.93
CA GLU A 60 5.61 -21.67 -16.85
C GLU A 60 4.39 -22.35 -17.45
N LYS A 61 3.49 -22.85 -16.60
CA LYS A 61 2.25 -23.50 -17.05
C LYS A 61 1.35 -22.57 -17.87
N LEU A 62 1.32 -21.28 -17.50
CA LEU A 62 0.53 -20.30 -18.24
C LEU A 62 1.10 -20.09 -19.65
N ARG A 63 2.43 -19.89 -19.78
CA ARG A 63 3.08 -19.74 -21.09
C ARG A 63 2.89 -20.97 -21.97
N GLU A 64 3.06 -22.17 -21.40
CA GLU A 64 2.81 -23.41 -22.10
C GLU A 64 1.36 -23.49 -22.61
N LYS A 65 0.39 -23.19 -21.73
CA LYS A 65 -1.03 -23.20 -22.12
C LYS A 65 -1.35 -22.15 -23.17
N MET A 66 -0.79 -20.94 -23.07
CA MET A 66 -0.96 -19.89 -24.08
C MET A 66 -0.36 -20.30 -25.41
N PHE A 67 0.86 -20.88 -25.40
CA PHE A 67 1.51 -21.34 -26.62
C PHE A 67 0.71 -22.47 -27.31
N ASN A 68 0.28 -23.46 -26.54
CA ASN A 68 -0.54 -24.56 -27.06
C ASN A 68 -1.86 -24.03 -27.66
N ARG A 69 -2.53 -23.11 -26.99
CA ARG A 69 -3.76 -22.49 -27.52
C ARG A 69 -3.51 -21.63 -28.76
N MET A 70 -2.38 -20.97 -28.85
CA MET A 70 -2.00 -20.20 -30.03
C MET A 70 -1.88 -21.13 -31.29
N GLN A 71 -1.39 -22.38 -31.12
CA GLN A 71 -1.29 -23.31 -32.22
C GLN A 71 -2.66 -23.78 -32.75
N ASP A 72 -3.69 -23.74 -31.90
CA ASP A 72 -5.07 -24.12 -32.28
C ASP A 72 -5.83 -22.98 -32.99
N LEU A 73 -5.26 -21.76 -33.05
CA LEU A 73 -5.93 -20.62 -33.66
C LEU A 73 -5.93 -20.67 -35.17
N PRO A 74 -7.04 -20.31 -35.84
CA PRO A 74 -7.12 -20.23 -37.28
C PRO A 74 -6.18 -19.16 -37.87
N ILE A 75 -5.67 -19.39 -39.08
CA ILE A 75 -4.78 -18.43 -39.78
C ILE A 75 -5.37 -17.05 -39.84
N ARG A 76 -6.70 -16.92 -40.04
CA ARG A 76 -7.41 -15.64 -40.04
C ARG A 76 -7.13 -14.77 -38.79
N TYR A 77 -6.89 -15.39 -37.63
CA TYR A 77 -6.56 -14.65 -36.42
C TYR A 77 -5.23 -13.89 -36.60
N PHE A 78 -4.23 -14.53 -37.16
CA PHE A 78 -2.90 -13.93 -37.40
C PHE A 78 -2.91 -12.89 -38.52
N ASP A 79 -3.87 -12.97 -39.44
CA ASP A 79 -4.05 -11.98 -40.52
C ASP A 79 -4.76 -10.72 -40.02
N THR A 80 -5.59 -10.84 -38.97
CA THR A 80 -6.41 -9.73 -38.48
C THR A 80 -5.83 -9.04 -37.24
N HIS A 81 -4.83 -9.64 -36.59
CA HIS A 81 -4.19 -9.08 -35.40
C HIS A 81 -2.74 -8.74 -35.68
N GLN A 82 -2.27 -7.63 -35.13
CA GLN A 82 -0.87 -7.25 -35.26
C GLN A 82 0.02 -8.20 -34.47
N ARG A 83 1.16 -8.58 -35.02
CA ARG A 83 2.12 -9.46 -34.34
C ARG A 83 2.62 -8.88 -33.01
N GLY A 84 2.71 -7.54 -32.94
CA GLY A 84 3.07 -6.79 -31.73
C GLY A 84 2.07 -7.01 -30.59
N ASP A 85 0.76 -6.98 -30.89
CA ASP A 85 -0.29 -7.22 -29.90
C ASP A 85 -0.24 -8.65 -29.36
N ILE A 86 -0.08 -9.65 -30.25
CA ILE A 86 0.07 -11.04 -29.86
C ILE A 86 1.32 -11.22 -28.96
N MET A 87 2.43 -10.58 -29.31
CA MET A 87 3.66 -10.64 -28.52
C MET A 87 3.52 -9.93 -27.16
N SER A 88 2.73 -8.85 -27.11
CA SER A 88 2.44 -8.12 -25.87
C SER A 88 1.78 -9.03 -24.83
N HIS A 89 0.91 -9.96 -25.22
CA HIS A 89 0.34 -10.94 -24.30
C HIS A 89 1.40 -11.86 -23.68
N TYR A 90 2.46 -12.21 -24.42
CA TYR A 90 3.54 -13.05 -23.91
C TYR A 90 4.56 -12.30 -23.05
N THR A 91 4.63 -10.99 -23.18
CA THR A 91 5.57 -10.13 -22.41
C THR A 91 4.84 -9.36 -21.33
N ASN A 92 4.08 -8.35 -21.70
CA ASN A 92 3.48 -7.38 -20.74
C ASN A 92 2.41 -8.02 -19.86
N ASP A 93 1.51 -8.82 -20.44
CA ASP A 93 0.43 -9.43 -19.66
C ASP A 93 0.96 -10.50 -18.72
N ILE A 94 1.95 -11.30 -19.16
CA ILE A 94 2.61 -12.26 -18.27
C ILE A 94 3.38 -11.57 -17.15
N ASP A 95 4.04 -10.47 -17.41
CA ASP A 95 4.73 -9.70 -16.37
C ASP A 95 3.74 -9.06 -15.37
N THR A 96 2.62 -8.58 -15.84
CA THR A 96 1.52 -8.09 -14.99
C THR A 96 0.97 -9.21 -14.10
N LEU A 97 0.74 -10.40 -14.66
CA LEU A 97 0.31 -11.58 -13.90
C LEU A 97 1.38 -12.04 -12.91
N ARG A 98 2.66 -11.97 -13.28
CA ARG A 98 3.78 -12.24 -12.37
C ARG A 98 3.72 -11.33 -11.16
N GLN A 99 3.54 -10.01 -11.37
CA GLN A 99 3.44 -9.03 -10.29
C GLN A 99 2.20 -9.27 -9.42
N MET A 100 1.08 -9.63 -10.03
CA MET A 100 -0.14 -9.98 -9.30
C MET A 100 0.07 -11.19 -8.39
N ILE A 101 0.64 -12.27 -8.90
CA ILE A 101 0.84 -13.52 -8.15
C ILE A 101 1.93 -13.37 -7.10
N SER A 102 3.06 -12.71 -7.43
CA SER A 102 4.21 -12.62 -6.53
C SER A 102 4.08 -11.54 -5.45
N GLN A 103 3.29 -10.51 -5.67
CA GLN A 103 3.20 -9.35 -4.77
C GLN A 103 1.77 -9.04 -4.34
N SER A 104 0.85 -8.83 -5.30
CA SER A 104 -0.48 -8.29 -4.98
C SER A 104 -1.32 -9.26 -4.14
N LEU A 105 -1.43 -10.51 -4.56
CA LEU A 105 -2.18 -11.54 -3.83
C LEU A 105 -1.60 -11.84 -2.44
N PRO A 106 -0.27 -12.08 -2.30
CA PRO A 106 0.32 -12.29 -0.99
C PRO A 106 0.17 -11.11 -0.05
N ASN A 107 0.39 -9.88 -0.54
CA ASN A 107 0.21 -8.67 0.27
C ASN A 107 -1.23 -8.49 0.74
N LEU A 108 -2.21 -8.77 -0.12
CA LEU A 108 -3.62 -8.70 0.23
C LEU A 108 -3.96 -9.70 1.34
N LEU A 109 -3.50 -10.95 1.22
CA LEU A 109 -3.72 -11.98 2.24
C LEU A 109 -3.04 -11.61 3.56
N MET A 110 -1.77 -11.20 3.52
CA MET A 110 -1.02 -10.80 4.72
C MET A 110 -1.66 -9.61 5.42
N THR A 111 -2.02 -8.56 4.66
CA THR A 111 -2.68 -7.38 5.22
C THR A 111 -4.02 -7.73 5.84
N THR A 112 -4.81 -8.58 5.18
CA THR A 112 -6.09 -9.04 5.72
C THR A 112 -5.92 -9.79 7.04
N ILE A 113 -4.96 -10.73 7.11
CA ILE A 113 -4.66 -11.48 8.33
C ILE A 113 -4.22 -10.53 9.46
N VAL A 114 -3.34 -9.56 9.15
CA VAL A 114 -2.87 -8.58 10.15
C VAL A 114 -4.04 -7.74 10.67
N ILE A 115 -4.89 -7.20 9.79
CA ILE A 115 -6.04 -6.38 10.19
C ILE A 115 -6.99 -7.18 11.08
N VAL A 116 -7.34 -8.40 10.67
CA VAL A 116 -8.23 -9.29 11.43
C VAL A 116 -7.63 -9.63 12.81
N THR A 117 -6.36 -9.98 12.84
CA THR A 117 -5.65 -10.33 14.09
C THR A 117 -5.60 -9.15 15.05
N VAL A 118 -5.19 -7.97 14.54
CA VAL A 118 -5.13 -6.75 15.36
C VAL A 118 -6.52 -6.36 15.87
N PHE A 119 -7.54 -6.45 15.04
CA PHE A 119 -8.93 -6.16 15.43
C PHE A 119 -9.40 -7.06 16.59
N PHE A 120 -9.15 -8.36 16.51
CA PHE A 120 -9.49 -9.28 17.60
C PHE A 120 -8.67 -9.03 18.87
N ILE A 121 -7.40 -8.70 18.74
CA ILE A 121 -6.55 -8.32 19.90
C ILE A 121 -7.11 -7.04 20.55
N MET A 122 -7.51 -6.05 19.77
CA MET A 122 -8.11 -4.82 20.27
C MET A 122 -9.42 -5.09 21.03
N LEU A 123 -10.31 -5.92 20.49
CA LEU A 123 -11.54 -6.34 21.19
C LEU A 123 -11.25 -7.09 22.48
N TYR A 124 -10.20 -7.91 22.50
CA TYR A 124 -9.80 -8.64 23.70
C TYR A 124 -9.37 -7.70 24.83
N TYR A 125 -8.66 -6.61 24.53
CA TYR A 125 -8.19 -5.66 25.54
C TYR A 125 -9.25 -4.64 25.97
N SER A 126 -9.96 -4.01 25.03
CA SER A 126 -10.99 -3.01 25.35
C SER A 126 -11.91 -2.73 24.17
N VAL A 127 -13.20 -2.97 24.35
CA VAL A 127 -14.23 -2.66 23.36
C VAL A 127 -14.37 -1.15 23.15
N TRP A 128 -14.26 -0.36 24.23
CA TRP A 128 -14.38 1.12 24.13
C TRP A 128 -13.28 1.74 23.29
N MET A 129 -12.04 1.33 23.52
CA MET A 129 -10.91 1.80 22.72
C MET A 129 -11.01 1.35 21.26
N CYS A 130 -11.46 0.11 21.04
CA CYS A 130 -11.71 -0.41 19.69
C CYS A 130 -12.75 0.45 18.94
N LEU A 131 -13.85 0.87 19.59
CA LEU A 131 -14.86 1.74 18.96
C LEU A 131 -14.28 3.10 18.55
N VAL A 132 -13.42 3.70 19.37
CA VAL A 132 -12.75 4.97 19.04
C VAL A 132 -11.91 4.82 17.77
N ILE A 133 -11.13 3.73 17.68
CA ILE A 133 -10.28 3.46 16.51
C ILE A 133 -11.13 3.16 15.27
N VAL A 134 -12.18 2.34 15.40
CA VAL A 134 -13.09 2.06 14.28
C VAL A 134 -13.75 3.34 13.76
N ALA A 135 -14.20 4.23 14.64
CA ALA A 135 -14.75 5.53 14.24
C ALA A 135 -13.70 6.38 13.49
N GLY A 136 -12.46 6.40 13.96
CA GLY A 136 -11.35 7.07 13.29
C GLY A 136 -11.04 6.49 11.91
N VAL A 137 -11.01 5.15 11.78
CA VAL A 137 -10.79 4.47 10.50
C VAL A 137 -11.92 4.76 9.50
N VAL A 138 -13.17 4.76 9.95
CA VAL A 138 -14.33 5.14 9.12
C VAL A 138 -14.19 6.58 8.63
N PHE A 139 -13.81 7.50 9.52
CA PHE A 139 -13.56 8.89 9.16
C PHE A 139 -12.41 9.04 8.15
N MET A 140 -11.29 8.33 8.36
CA MET A 140 -10.17 8.31 7.40
C MET A 140 -10.60 7.75 6.04
N THR A 141 -11.38 6.68 6.02
CA THR A 141 -11.89 6.08 4.79
C THR A 141 -12.80 7.05 4.02
N PHE A 142 -13.65 7.77 4.75
CA PHE A 142 -14.50 8.81 4.15
C PHE A 142 -13.67 9.94 3.53
N MET A 143 -12.67 10.45 4.25
CA MET A 143 -11.76 11.48 3.73
C MET A 143 -10.94 10.99 2.52
N THR A 144 -10.43 9.77 2.57
CA THR A 144 -9.72 9.15 1.43
C THR A 144 -10.60 9.05 0.20
N LYS A 145 -11.87 8.66 0.39
CA LYS A 145 -12.82 8.53 -0.72
C LYS A 145 -13.17 9.89 -1.33
N LEU A 146 -13.34 10.91 -0.49
CA LEU A 146 -13.63 12.28 -0.94
C LEU A 146 -12.49 12.87 -1.76
N LEU A 147 -11.26 12.79 -1.26
CA LEU A 147 -10.07 13.33 -1.91
C LEU A 147 -9.64 12.48 -3.11
N GLY A 148 -9.69 11.16 -2.99
CA GLY A 148 -9.31 10.23 -4.05
C GLY A 148 -10.23 10.28 -5.26
N SER A 149 -11.52 10.52 -5.07
CA SER A 149 -12.48 10.70 -6.17
C SER A 149 -12.12 11.88 -7.06
N ASN A 150 -11.74 13.01 -6.46
CA ASN A 150 -11.31 14.18 -7.21
C ASN A 150 -9.98 13.93 -7.94
N SER A 151 -9.02 13.29 -7.29
CA SER A 151 -7.76 12.89 -7.90
C SER A 151 -8.00 12.00 -9.13
N ALA A 152 -8.80 10.94 -8.98
CA ALA A 152 -9.12 10.02 -10.08
C ALA A 152 -9.75 10.73 -11.28
N ARG A 153 -10.67 11.67 -11.04
CA ARG A 153 -11.30 12.47 -12.11
C ARG A 153 -10.27 13.26 -12.93
N PHE A 154 -9.33 13.93 -12.24
CA PHE A 154 -8.32 14.71 -12.92
C PHE A 154 -7.28 13.84 -13.63
N PHE A 155 -6.93 12.66 -13.09
CA PHE A 155 -6.07 11.71 -13.79
C PHE A 155 -6.71 11.16 -15.08
N ILE A 156 -8.02 10.89 -15.08
CA ILE A 156 -8.73 10.47 -16.28
C ILE A 156 -8.72 11.61 -17.33
N ALA A 157 -8.95 12.85 -16.91
CA ALA A 157 -8.86 14.00 -17.79
C ALA A 157 -7.45 14.20 -18.35
N GLN A 158 -6.41 14.08 -17.51
CA GLN A 158 -5.01 14.12 -17.94
C GLN A 158 -4.69 13.06 -18.99
N GLN A 159 -5.15 11.82 -18.78
CA GLN A 159 -4.92 10.73 -19.74
C GLN A 159 -5.61 11.00 -21.08
N SER A 160 -6.80 11.60 -21.05
CA SER A 160 -7.52 12.02 -22.27
C SER A 160 -6.78 13.11 -23.02
N GLU A 161 -6.32 14.16 -22.34
CA GLU A 161 -5.57 15.26 -22.98
C GLU A 161 -4.19 14.80 -23.47
N LEU A 162 -3.54 13.88 -22.73
CA LEU A 162 -2.29 13.26 -23.18
C LEU A 162 -2.49 12.53 -24.51
N GLY A 163 -3.56 11.75 -24.64
CA GLY A 163 -3.88 11.09 -25.92
C GLY A 163 -4.15 12.06 -27.06
N VAL A 164 -4.72 13.24 -26.79
CA VAL A 164 -4.91 14.30 -27.80
C VAL A 164 -3.56 14.87 -28.25
N VAL A 165 -2.65 15.13 -27.31
CA VAL A 165 -1.29 15.64 -27.64
C VAL A 165 -0.49 14.59 -28.39
N GLU A 166 -0.49 13.33 -27.95
CA GLU A 166 0.21 12.23 -28.62
C GLU A 166 -0.31 12.01 -30.05
N GLY A 167 -1.65 12.01 -30.24
CA GLY A 167 -2.25 11.89 -31.57
C GLY A 167 -1.87 13.07 -32.50
N HIS A 168 -1.81 14.30 -31.98
CA HIS A 168 -1.36 15.46 -32.73
C HIS A 168 0.12 15.34 -33.12
N ILE A 169 0.99 14.89 -32.19
CA ILE A 169 2.41 14.67 -32.51
C ILE A 169 2.54 13.64 -33.63
N GLU A 170 1.81 12.55 -33.57
CA GLU A 170 1.83 11.50 -34.60
C GLU A 170 1.36 12.05 -35.97
N GLU A 171 0.29 12.85 -35.97
CA GLU A 171 -0.22 13.51 -37.21
C GLU A 171 0.81 14.44 -37.83
N VAL A 172 1.42 15.34 -37.01
CA VAL A 172 2.44 16.28 -37.48
C VAL A 172 3.69 15.52 -37.93
N MET A 173 4.14 14.47 -37.22
CA MET A 173 5.28 13.66 -37.65
C MET A 173 5.03 12.98 -39.01
N ASN A 174 3.86 12.41 -39.20
CA ASN A 174 3.48 11.80 -40.49
C ASN A 174 3.36 12.83 -41.61
N GLY A 175 2.84 14.02 -41.29
CA GLY A 175 2.68 15.15 -42.20
C GLY A 175 3.89 16.08 -42.32
N GLN A 176 5.03 15.80 -41.68
CA GLN A 176 6.17 16.71 -41.55
C GLN A 176 6.70 17.24 -42.91
N LYS A 177 6.65 16.41 -43.94
CA LYS A 177 7.04 16.84 -45.30
C LYS A 177 6.14 17.95 -45.84
N VAL A 178 4.85 17.90 -45.51
CA VAL A 178 3.85 18.90 -45.93
C VAL A 178 4.07 20.19 -45.14
N VAL A 179 4.23 20.08 -43.82
CA VAL A 179 4.52 21.22 -42.94
C VAL A 179 5.75 22.01 -43.46
N LYS A 180 6.83 21.29 -43.79
CA LYS A 180 8.07 21.86 -44.33
C LYS A 180 7.88 22.48 -45.73
N ALA A 181 7.13 21.80 -46.61
CA ALA A 181 6.92 22.28 -48.00
C ALA A 181 6.11 23.61 -48.05
N PHE A 182 5.22 23.81 -47.08
CA PHE A 182 4.39 25.00 -46.96
C PHE A 182 4.90 26.04 -45.95
N CYS A 183 6.07 25.83 -45.34
CA CYS A 183 6.65 26.68 -44.26
C CYS A 183 5.66 26.95 -43.11
N HIS A 184 4.93 25.91 -42.70
CA HIS A 184 3.86 26.01 -41.70
C HIS A 184 4.32 25.63 -40.28
N GLU A 185 5.63 25.64 -39.99
CA GLU A 185 6.21 25.24 -38.74
C GLU A 185 5.67 26.05 -37.54
N SER A 186 5.63 27.37 -37.69
CA SER A 186 5.13 28.24 -36.60
C SER A 186 3.64 28.05 -36.29
N ALA A 187 2.84 27.67 -37.30
CA ALA A 187 1.43 27.33 -37.05
C ALA A 187 1.28 25.97 -36.33
N ALA A 188 2.09 24.98 -36.71
CA ALA A 188 2.11 23.69 -36.06
C ALA A 188 2.61 23.79 -34.59
N GLU A 189 3.61 24.63 -34.32
CA GLU A 189 4.08 24.93 -32.98
C GLU A 189 2.98 25.60 -32.13
N ALA A 190 2.26 26.58 -32.67
CA ALA A 190 1.19 27.26 -31.96
C ALA A 190 0.00 26.30 -31.59
N ASP A 191 -0.36 25.38 -32.51
CA ASP A 191 -1.41 24.38 -32.25
C ASP A 191 -0.94 23.36 -31.21
N PHE A 192 0.33 22.97 -31.25
CA PHE A 192 0.92 22.12 -30.21
C PHE A 192 0.91 22.81 -28.84
N ASP A 193 1.31 24.07 -28.78
CA ASP A 193 1.37 24.84 -27.52
C ASP A 193 -0.03 24.96 -26.89
N GLU A 194 -1.07 25.20 -27.68
CA GLU A 194 -2.45 25.26 -27.17
C GLU A 194 -2.89 23.93 -26.56
N ARG A 195 -2.57 22.81 -27.22
CA ARG A 195 -2.91 21.46 -26.70
C ARG A 195 -2.10 21.11 -25.47
N ASN A 196 -0.82 21.45 -25.46
CA ASN A 196 0.10 21.20 -24.36
C ASN A 196 -0.27 22.04 -23.10
N GLU A 197 -0.76 23.27 -23.29
CA GLU A 197 -1.25 24.09 -22.17
C GLU A 197 -2.49 23.46 -21.52
N LYS A 198 -3.44 22.92 -22.29
CA LYS A 198 -4.59 22.17 -21.76
C LYS A 198 -4.14 20.95 -20.98
N LEU A 199 -3.19 20.19 -21.52
CA LEU A 199 -2.59 19.04 -20.80
C LEU A 199 -1.91 19.49 -19.50
N PHE A 200 -1.16 20.60 -19.53
CA PHE A 200 -0.51 21.16 -18.34
C PHE A 200 -1.52 21.50 -17.24
N GLU A 201 -2.61 22.20 -17.56
CA GLU A 201 -3.64 22.58 -16.58
C GLU A 201 -4.28 21.37 -15.87
N VAL A 202 -4.65 20.33 -16.64
CA VAL A 202 -5.26 19.12 -16.03
C VAL A 202 -4.23 18.29 -15.28
N SER A 203 -3.00 18.21 -15.76
CA SER A 203 -1.88 17.50 -15.12
C SER A 203 -1.50 18.16 -13.80
N GLN A 204 -1.46 19.50 -13.76
CA GLN A 204 -1.20 20.25 -12.53
C GLN A 204 -2.26 19.93 -11.47
N LYS A 205 -3.55 19.97 -11.84
CA LYS A 205 -4.65 19.63 -10.93
C LYS A 205 -4.58 18.18 -10.46
N ALA A 206 -4.34 17.22 -11.36
CA ALA A 206 -4.21 15.81 -11.05
C ALA A 206 -3.09 15.56 -10.01
N ASN A 207 -1.90 16.11 -10.27
CA ASN A 207 -0.75 15.96 -9.38
C ASN A 207 -0.94 16.71 -8.05
N MET A 208 -1.60 17.87 -8.04
CA MET A 208 -1.92 18.58 -6.81
C MET A 208 -2.78 17.73 -5.87
N TYR A 209 -3.88 17.15 -6.37
CA TYR A 209 -4.76 16.29 -5.56
C TYR A 209 -4.06 14.99 -5.12
N ALA A 210 -3.24 14.39 -5.98
CA ALA A 210 -2.48 13.18 -5.64
C ALA A 210 -1.45 13.45 -4.53
N ASN A 211 -0.68 14.53 -4.66
CA ASN A 211 0.39 14.86 -3.73
C ASN A 211 -0.11 15.35 -2.35
N ILE A 212 -1.32 15.90 -2.28
CA ILE A 212 -1.94 16.32 -1.02
C ILE A 212 -2.52 15.12 -0.26
N LEU A 213 -2.90 14.05 -0.94
CA LEU A 213 -3.56 12.90 -0.32
C LEU A 213 -2.70 12.23 0.77
N MET A 214 -1.44 11.95 0.49
CA MET A 214 -0.54 11.29 1.45
C MET A 214 -0.26 12.13 2.70
N PRO A 215 0.11 13.42 2.62
CA PRO A 215 0.27 14.26 3.81
C PRO A 215 -1.00 14.38 4.65
N ILE A 216 -2.17 14.46 4.03
CA ILE A 216 -3.45 14.49 4.76
C ILE A 216 -3.66 13.18 5.51
N LEU A 217 -3.47 12.03 4.87
CA LEU A 217 -3.64 10.72 5.54
C LEU A 217 -2.66 10.53 6.70
N MET A 218 -1.41 10.96 6.54
CA MET A 218 -0.42 10.90 7.62
C MET A 218 -0.83 11.79 8.80
N ASN A 219 -1.30 13.02 8.55
CA ASN A 219 -1.75 13.92 9.62
C ASN A 219 -3.04 13.41 10.29
N LEU A 220 -3.96 12.81 9.52
CA LEU A 220 -5.14 12.14 10.08
C LEU A 220 -4.75 10.95 10.97
N GLY A 221 -3.74 10.18 10.58
CA GLY A 221 -3.18 9.11 11.42
C GLY A 221 -2.61 9.66 12.74
N ASN A 222 -1.83 10.72 12.67
CA ASN A 222 -1.30 11.40 13.87
C ASN A 222 -2.41 11.96 14.76
N LEU A 223 -3.44 12.56 14.15
CA LEU A 223 -4.61 13.05 14.87
C LEU A 223 -5.37 11.90 15.56
N LEU A 224 -5.56 10.78 14.87
CA LEU A 224 -6.18 9.60 15.45
C LEU A 224 -5.39 9.06 16.64
N TYR A 225 -4.06 9.01 16.54
CA TYR A 225 -3.17 8.66 17.65
C TYR A 225 -3.43 9.54 18.88
N VAL A 226 -3.48 10.88 18.71
CA VAL A 226 -3.77 11.82 19.78
C VAL A 226 -5.18 11.61 20.36
N LEU A 227 -6.17 11.39 19.50
CA LEU A 227 -7.55 11.14 19.94
C LEU A 227 -7.67 9.85 20.76
N VAL A 228 -6.97 8.78 20.35
CA VAL A 228 -6.93 7.51 21.09
C VAL A 228 -6.25 7.69 22.44
N ALA A 229 -5.14 8.44 22.51
CA ALA A 229 -4.45 8.75 23.76
C ALA A 229 -5.33 9.57 24.70
N LEU A 230 -6.01 10.59 24.21
CA LEU A 230 -6.94 11.43 24.98
C LEU A 230 -8.15 10.61 25.46
N ALA A 231 -8.77 9.81 24.59
CA ALA A 231 -9.89 8.97 24.96
C ALA A 231 -9.50 7.95 26.04
N GLY A 232 -8.34 7.31 25.91
CA GLY A 232 -7.80 6.39 26.92
C GLY A 232 -7.55 7.09 28.26
N GLY A 233 -6.96 8.30 28.23
CA GLY A 233 -6.74 9.13 29.42
C GLY A 233 -8.03 9.55 30.11
N ILE A 234 -9.04 9.99 29.33
CA ILE A 234 -10.37 10.38 29.84
C ILE A 234 -11.08 9.18 30.46
N PHE A 235 -11.11 8.04 29.77
CA PHE A 235 -11.74 6.81 30.31
C PHE A 235 -11.08 6.35 31.60
N LEU A 236 -9.77 6.48 31.70
CA LEU A 236 -9.01 6.17 32.90
C LEU A 236 -9.35 7.14 34.05
N ALA A 237 -9.40 8.45 33.78
CA ALA A 237 -9.71 9.48 34.77
C ALA A 237 -11.15 9.40 35.27
N LEU A 238 -12.11 9.05 34.42
CA LEU A 238 -13.52 8.87 34.78
C LEU A 238 -13.81 7.52 35.45
N GLY A 239 -12.84 6.61 35.52
CA GLY A 239 -13.04 5.28 36.09
C GLY A 239 -14.04 4.42 35.31
N VAL A 240 -14.14 4.61 33.98
CA VAL A 240 -15.07 3.87 33.14
C VAL A 240 -14.77 2.38 33.23
N PRO A 241 -15.76 1.52 33.54
CA PRO A 241 -15.54 0.10 33.59
C PRO A 241 -15.12 -0.41 32.23
N ASN A 242 -13.98 -1.13 32.17
CA ASN A 242 -13.50 -1.68 30.92
C ASN A 242 -14.41 -2.82 30.45
N LEU A 243 -15.04 -2.64 29.31
CA LEU A 243 -15.73 -3.73 28.63
C LEU A 243 -14.69 -4.52 27.81
N SER A 244 -14.16 -5.59 28.37
CA SER A 244 -13.14 -6.42 27.72
C SER A 244 -13.45 -7.90 27.88
N ILE A 245 -13.06 -8.70 26.90
CA ILE A 245 -13.15 -10.16 26.95
C ILE A 245 -12.12 -10.70 27.96
N SER A 246 -11.02 -10.00 28.18
CA SER A 246 -9.95 -10.35 29.10
C SER A 246 -10.31 -10.15 30.58
N GLY A 247 -11.40 -9.40 30.91
CA GLY A 247 -11.74 -9.02 32.28
C GLY A 247 -10.73 -8.05 32.93
N MET A 248 -9.76 -7.51 32.19
CA MET A 248 -8.79 -6.56 32.70
C MET A 248 -9.43 -5.20 32.98
N THR A 249 -9.07 -4.56 34.09
CA THR A 249 -9.44 -3.17 34.35
C THR A 249 -8.70 -2.23 33.41
N LEU A 250 -9.33 -1.13 33.02
CA LEU A 250 -8.69 -0.14 32.17
C LEU A 250 -7.48 0.44 32.94
N SER A 251 -6.31 0.33 32.37
CA SER A 251 -5.03 0.81 32.92
C SER A 251 -4.17 1.34 31.79
N ILE A 252 -3.12 2.06 32.12
CA ILE A 252 -2.14 2.54 31.13
C ILE A 252 -1.60 1.37 30.30
N ALA A 253 -1.37 0.22 30.92
CA ALA A 253 -0.90 -0.98 30.24
C ALA A 253 -1.88 -1.52 29.17
N VAL A 254 -3.17 -1.24 29.30
CA VAL A 254 -4.21 -1.58 28.32
C VAL A 254 -4.30 -0.52 27.22
N VAL A 255 -4.11 0.76 27.53
CA VAL A 255 -4.20 1.86 26.56
C VAL A 255 -2.99 1.89 25.59
N VAL A 256 -1.78 1.68 26.12
CA VAL A 256 -0.53 1.75 25.32
C VAL A 256 -0.54 0.85 24.07
N PRO A 257 -1.05 -0.38 24.08
CA PRO A 257 -1.13 -1.22 22.87
C PRO A 257 -2.03 -0.66 21.73
N PHE A 258 -2.90 0.32 22.04
CA PHE A 258 -3.76 0.96 21.04
C PHE A 258 -3.10 2.17 20.36
N LEU A 259 -1.98 2.66 20.91
CA LEU A 259 -1.19 3.76 20.38
C LEU A 259 -0.11 3.26 19.42
#